data_8bbda1a8eb3d7ac7647473353151a347
#
_entry.id   8bbda1a8eb3d7ac7647473353151a347
#
_cell.length_a   1.000
_cell.length_b   1.000
_cell.length_c   1.000
_cell.angle_alpha   90.00
_cell.angle_beta   90.00
_cell.angle_gamma   90.00
#
_symmetry.space_group_name_H-M   'P 1'
#
loop_
_entity.id
_entity.type
_entity.pdbx_description
1 polymer ?
#
loop_
_entity_poly.entity_id
_entity_poly.type
_entity_poly.pdbx_seq_one_letter_code
_entity_poly.pdbx_strand_id
1 'polypeptide(L)'
;MTVLKVQPQVKLDAMINDFFNDLPSFNKKSTDASPLVNITETKNAFNLELYAPGRKKEDFKINVDKNLLIISSEVEEAMKDENELVVRKEFSLGKFKRSFTINDKISTEQIQAIYENGLLKVILPKNEVVHTSKNIEVK
;
A
#
# COMPACT_ATOMS: atom_id res chain seq x y z
N MET A 1 18.44 -7.64 -33.54
CA MET A 1 18.86 -7.16 -32.23
C MET A 1 17.88 -6.05 -31.79
N THR A 2 17.01 -6.38 -30.90
CA THR A 2 16.00 -5.40 -30.42
C THR A 2 16.63 -4.56 -29.33
N VAL A 3 16.89 -3.31 -29.62
CA VAL A 3 17.33 -2.36 -28.60
C VAL A 3 16.10 -1.89 -27.83
N LEU A 4 15.98 -2.35 -26.58
CA LEU A 4 14.99 -1.81 -25.68
C LEU A 4 15.35 -0.36 -25.39
N LYS A 5 14.60 0.58 -25.96
CA LYS A 5 14.65 1.97 -25.51
C LYS A 5 14.10 2.03 -24.10
N VAL A 6 14.99 2.23 -23.14
CA VAL A 6 14.57 2.62 -21.79
C VAL A 6 13.95 3.99 -21.92
N GLN A 7 12.65 4.08 -21.73
CA GLN A 7 11.99 5.38 -21.67
C GLN A 7 12.57 6.19 -20.51
N PRO A 8 12.75 7.52 -20.67
CA PRO A 8 13.23 8.34 -19.56
C PRO A 8 12.30 8.15 -18.38
N GLN A 9 12.89 7.78 -17.27
CA GLN A 9 12.17 7.53 -16.05
C GLN A 9 11.34 8.76 -15.68
N VAL A 10 10.05 8.55 -15.59
CA VAL A 10 9.17 9.49 -14.89
C VAL A 10 9.80 9.71 -13.51
N LYS A 11 9.98 10.97 -13.12
CA LYS A 11 10.47 11.29 -11.78
C LYS A 11 9.61 10.52 -10.77
N LEU A 12 10.21 9.50 -10.17
CA LEU A 12 9.57 8.77 -9.10
C LEU A 12 9.28 9.76 -7.97
N ASP A 13 8.02 9.92 -7.63
CA ASP A 13 7.63 10.74 -6.51
C ASP A 13 8.31 10.20 -5.24
N ALA A 14 8.63 11.09 -4.29
CA ALA A 14 9.29 10.71 -3.05
C ALA A 14 8.58 9.56 -2.33
N MET A 15 7.27 9.48 -2.44
CA MET A 15 6.46 8.39 -1.90
C MET A 15 6.87 7.03 -2.48
N ILE A 16 7.15 6.96 -3.78
CA ILE A 16 7.58 5.72 -4.44
C ILE A 16 9.00 5.35 -4.03
N ASN A 17 9.89 6.33 -3.89
CA ASN A 17 11.24 6.09 -3.42
C ASN A 17 11.27 5.54 -1.99
N ASP A 18 10.48 6.12 -1.10
CA ASP A 18 10.35 5.63 0.26
C ASP A 18 9.74 4.22 0.29
N PHE A 19 8.81 3.95 -0.61
CA PHE A 19 8.22 2.63 -0.77
C PHE A 19 9.28 1.58 -1.15
N PHE A 20 10.17 1.90 -2.10
CA PHE A 20 11.23 0.98 -2.50
C PHE A 20 12.29 0.78 -1.41
N ASN A 21 12.51 1.78 -0.57
CA ASN A 21 13.43 1.66 0.57
C ASN A 21 12.86 0.77 1.68
N ASP A 22 11.55 0.65 1.76
CA ASP A 22 10.86 -0.18 2.74
C ASP A 22 10.67 -1.63 2.26
N LEU A 23 11.11 -1.94 1.04
CA LEU A 23 11.12 -3.31 0.56
C LEU A 23 12.07 -4.14 1.43
N PRO A 24 11.58 -5.21 2.05
CA PRO A 24 12.47 -6.10 2.81
C PRO A 24 13.56 -6.61 1.86
N SER A 25 14.80 -6.42 2.24
CA SER A 25 15.92 -7.01 1.51
C SER A 25 15.65 -8.50 1.37
N PHE A 26 15.83 -9.02 0.17
CA PHE A 26 15.56 -10.41 -0.19
C PHE A 26 16.22 -11.46 0.72
N ASN A 27 17.04 -11.04 1.66
CA ASN A 27 17.79 -11.90 2.58
C ASN A 27 17.18 -12.04 3.98
N LYS A 28 16.11 -11.34 4.30
CA LYS A 28 15.41 -11.59 5.56
C LYS A 28 14.34 -12.65 5.32
N LYS A 29 14.56 -13.83 5.87
CA LYS A 29 13.48 -14.75 6.16
C LYS A 29 12.55 -14.06 7.17
N SER A 30 11.68 -13.19 6.69
CA SER A 30 10.59 -12.71 7.51
C SER A 30 9.56 -13.83 7.56
N THR A 31 9.33 -14.35 8.73
CA THR A 31 8.24 -15.28 9.00
C THR A 31 6.88 -14.62 8.84
N ASP A 32 6.85 -13.30 8.75
CA ASP A 32 5.67 -12.51 8.49
C ASP A 32 5.55 -12.25 6.99
N ALA A 33 4.60 -12.93 6.36
CA ALA A 33 4.30 -12.71 4.95
C ALA A 33 3.67 -11.34 4.77
N SER A 34 4.49 -10.32 4.52
CA SER A 34 3.97 -9.02 4.10
C SER A 34 3.21 -9.17 2.80
N PRO A 35 1.99 -8.65 2.71
CA PRO A 35 1.22 -8.74 1.48
C PRO A 35 1.90 -7.98 0.35
N LEU A 36 1.82 -8.54 -0.84
CA LEU A 36 2.25 -7.85 -2.05
C LEU A 36 1.36 -6.64 -2.30
N VAL A 37 1.94 -5.58 -2.82
CA VAL A 37 1.22 -4.34 -3.07
C VAL A 37 1.52 -3.81 -4.47
N ASN A 38 0.48 -3.34 -5.15
CA ASN A 38 0.58 -2.54 -6.35
C ASN A 38 0.19 -1.11 -6.00
N ILE A 39 0.99 -0.16 -6.46
CA ILE A 39 0.69 1.26 -6.29
C ILE A 39 0.60 1.89 -7.67
N THR A 40 -0.50 2.56 -7.94
CA THR A 40 -0.70 3.32 -9.16
C THR A 40 -1.02 4.76 -8.81
N GLU A 41 -0.56 5.67 -9.63
CA GLU A 41 -0.82 7.09 -9.49
C GLU A 41 -1.70 7.57 -10.64
N THR A 42 -2.77 8.26 -10.30
CA THR A 42 -3.59 8.98 -11.25
C THR A 42 -3.39 10.48 -11.06
N LYS A 43 -3.99 11.28 -11.91
CA LYS A 43 -3.97 12.74 -11.75
C LYS A 43 -4.51 13.19 -10.39
N ASN A 44 -5.48 12.46 -9.84
CA ASN A 44 -6.23 12.89 -8.66
C ASN A 44 -5.94 12.09 -7.40
N ALA A 45 -5.31 10.92 -7.52
CA ALA A 45 -5.16 10.02 -6.38
C ALA A 45 -4.01 9.04 -6.56
N PHE A 46 -3.55 8.49 -5.44
CA PHE A 46 -2.77 7.25 -5.41
C PHE A 46 -3.69 6.09 -5.04
N ASN A 47 -3.55 4.99 -5.73
CA ASN A 47 -4.31 3.77 -5.47
C ASN A 47 -3.35 2.66 -5.04
N LEU A 48 -3.58 2.12 -3.85
CA LEU A 48 -2.85 0.99 -3.34
C LEU A 48 -3.74 -0.25 -3.43
N GLU A 49 -3.21 -1.34 -3.94
CA GLU A 49 -3.88 -2.64 -3.91
C GLU A 49 -2.99 -3.64 -3.19
N LEU A 50 -3.46 -4.12 -2.04
CA LEU A 50 -2.77 -5.13 -1.27
C LEU A 50 -3.40 -6.49 -1.54
N TYR A 51 -2.55 -7.46 -1.88
CA TYR A 51 -2.97 -8.85 -2.04
C TYR A 51 -3.10 -9.50 -0.66
N ALA A 52 -4.33 -9.62 -0.19
CA ALA A 52 -4.61 -10.09 1.17
C ALA A 52 -5.83 -11.01 1.22
N PRO A 53 -5.78 -12.18 0.56
CA PRO A 53 -6.91 -13.10 0.54
C PRO A 53 -7.14 -13.77 1.90
N GLY A 54 -8.32 -14.34 2.08
CA GLY A 54 -8.64 -15.13 3.27
C GLY A 54 -8.97 -14.32 4.51
N ARG A 55 -9.31 -13.06 4.35
CA ARG A 55 -9.62 -12.13 5.44
C ARG A 55 -11.02 -11.56 5.29
N LYS A 56 -11.48 -10.93 6.35
CA LYS A 56 -12.70 -10.13 6.35
C LYS A 56 -12.33 -8.65 6.42
N LYS A 57 -13.22 -7.78 6.00
CA LYS A 57 -12.99 -6.32 6.08
C LYS A 57 -12.69 -5.86 7.51
N GLU A 58 -13.27 -6.53 8.49
CA GLU A 58 -13.10 -6.22 9.92
C GLU A 58 -11.70 -6.56 10.44
N ASP A 59 -10.96 -7.40 9.71
CA ASP A 59 -9.61 -7.81 10.09
C ASP A 59 -8.57 -6.73 9.80
N PHE A 60 -8.92 -5.71 9.03
CA PHE A 60 -8.00 -4.66 8.63
C PHE A 60 -8.13 -3.44 9.52
N LYS A 61 -6.98 -2.83 9.83
CA LYS A 61 -6.88 -1.53 10.48
C LYS A 61 -6.02 -0.62 9.63
N ILE A 62 -6.52 0.58 9.38
CA ILE A 62 -5.82 1.60 8.61
C ILE A 62 -5.76 2.85 9.46
N ASN A 63 -4.55 3.31 9.74
CA ASN A 63 -4.30 4.51 10.51
C ASN A 63 -3.35 5.44 9.78
N VAL A 64 -3.53 6.72 9.97
CA VAL A 64 -2.56 7.74 9.57
C VAL A 64 -1.99 8.36 10.83
N ASP A 65 -0.68 8.25 10.97
CA ASP A 65 0.07 8.88 12.05
C ASP A 65 1.14 9.77 11.44
N LYS A 66 0.94 11.07 11.56
CA LYS A 66 1.79 12.10 10.92
C LYS A 66 1.91 11.84 9.42
N ASN A 67 3.08 11.40 8.97
CA ASN A 67 3.38 11.14 7.56
C ASN A 67 3.29 9.65 7.21
N LEU A 68 2.82 8.81 8.11
CA LEU A 68 2.76 7.37 7.90
C LEU A 68 1.33 6.90 7.74
N LEU A 69 1.07 6.22 6.64
CA LEU A 69 -0.10 5.40 6.45
C LEU A 69 0.24 3.99 6.92
N ILE A 70 -0.44 3.51 7.95
CA ILE A 70 -0.18 2.21 8.54
C ILE A 70 -1.36 1.30 8.24
N ILE A 71 -1.10 0.22 7.54
CA ILE A 71 -2.10 -0.80 7.20
C ILE A 71 -1.70 -2.09 7.92
N SER A 72 -2.58 -2.59 8.74
CA SER A 72 -2.35 -3.82 9.49
C SER A 72 -3.55 -4.75 9.40
N SER A 73 -3.30 -6.02 9.60
CA SER A 73 -4.34 -7.02 9.68
C SER A 73 -3.93 -8.13 10.63
N GLU A 74 -4.86 -8.55 11.45
CA GLU A 74 -4.71 -9.68 12.34
C GLU A 74 -5.82 -10.68 12.03
N VAL A 75 -5.41 -11.91 11.72
CA VAL A 75 -6.32 -13.04 11.59
C VAL A 75 -5.93 -14.05 12.65
N GLU A 76 -6.88 -14.43 13.47
CA GLU A 76 -6.66 -15.54 14.40
C GLU A 76 -6.56 -16.83 13.60
N GLU A 77 -5.46 -17.55 13.78
CA GLU A 77 -5.35 -18.89 13.22
C GLU A 77 -6.39 -19.78 13.89
N ALA A 78 -7.13 -20.52 13.06
CA ALA A 78 -8.06 -21.52 13.57
C ALA A 78 -7.29 -22.50 14.48
N MET A 79 -7.90 -22.86 15.62
CA MET A 79 -7.34 -23.84 16.53
C MET A 79 -7.01 -25.11 15.75
N LYS A 80 -5.79 -25.60 15.90
CA LYS A 80 -5.39 -26.86 15.30
C LYS A 80 -6.29 -27.98 15.84
N ASP A 81 -6.97 -28.65 14.94
CA ASP A 81 -7.62 -29.92 15.28
C ASP A 81 -6.52 -30.96 15.58
N GLU A 82 -6.49 -31.49 16.77
CA GLU A 82 -5.50 -32.50 17.18
C GLU A 82 -5.55 -33.76 16.30
N ASN A 83 -6.66 -33.99 15.59
CA ASN A 83 -6.84 -35.09 14.66
C ASN A 83 -6.33 -34.83 13.26
N GLU A 84 -5.89 -33.60 12.96
CA GLU A 84 -5.37 -33.22 11.66
C GLU A 84 -3.83 -33.23 11.63
N LEU A 85 -3.30 -33.97 10.67
CA LEU A 85 -1.88 -33.96 10.35
C LEU A 85 -1.65 -33.07 9.15
N VAL A 86 -0.88 -32.00 9.35
CA VAL A 86 -0.51 -31.13 8.24
C VAL A 86 0.51 -31.82 7.37
N VAL A 87 0.13 -32.18 6.14
CA VAL A 87 1.01 -32.85 5.18
C VAL A 87 1.85 -31.83 4.42
N ARG A 88 1.27 -30.69 4.08
CA ARG A 88 1.97 -29.59 3.40
C ARG A 88 1.31 -28.27 3.74
N LYS A 89 2.13 -27.28 4.06
CA LYS A 89 1.69 -25.92 4.32
C LYS A 89 2.61 -24.97 3.57
N GLU A 90 2.11 -24.39 2.50
CA GLU A 90 2.88 -23.47 1.65
C GLU A 90 2.58 -22.00 1.96
N PHE A 91 1.45 -21.73 2.59
CA PHE A 91 1.10 -20.40 3.03
C PHE A 91 0.39 -20.43 4.37
N SER A 92 0.42 -19.32 5.05
CA SER A 92 -0.38 -19.10 6.26
C SER A 92 -0.97 -17.71 6.23
N LEU A 93 -2.15 -17.59 6.81
CA LEU A 93 -2.74 -16.28 7.08
C LEU A 93 -2.21 -15.82 8.42
N GLY A 94 -1.38 -14.81 8.41
CA GLY A 94 -0.77 -14.29 9.61
C GLY A 94 -1.12 -12.84 9.83
N LYS A 95 -0.49 -12.27 10.85
CA LYS A 95 -0.52 -10.85 11.10
C LYS A 95 0.42 -10.15 10.13
N PHE A 96 0.02 -9.00 9.63
CA PHE A 96 0.94 -8.15 8.91
C PHE A 96 0.75 -6.69 9.31
N LYS A 97 1.80 -5.93 9.11
CA LYS A 97 1.78 -4.48 9.26
C LYS A 97 2.67 -3.88 8.18
N ARG A 98 2.09 -3.01 7.37
CA ARG A 98 2.83 -2.25 6.37
C ARG A 98 2.65 -0.78 6.60
N SER A 99 3.73 -0.03 6.43
CA SER A 99 3.73 1.42 6.58
C SER A 99 4.18 2.05 5.28
N PHE A 100 3.51 3.12 4.90
CA PHE A 100 3.83 3.89 3.71
C PHE A 100 4.00 5.35 4.10
N THR A 101 5.09 5.95 3.68
CA THR A 101 5.27 7.39 3.88
C THR A 101 4.38 8.14 2.91
N ILE A 102 3.53 8.99 3.44
CA ILE A 102 2.67 9.87 2.65
C ILE A 102 3.12 11.32 2.83
N ASN A 103 2.98 12.10 1.77
CA ASN A 103 3.32 13.52 1.83
C ASN A 103 2.08 14.38 2.11
N ASP A 104 2.32 15.67 2.30
CA ASP A 104 1.28 16.65 2.56
C ASP A 104 0.34 16.91 1.37
N LYS A 105 0.67 16.40 0.20
CA LYS A 105 -0.20 16.49 -0.99
C LYS A 105 -1.39 15.54 -0.92
N ILE A 106 -1.41 14.62 0.03
CA ILE A 106 -2.49 13.66 0.20
C ILE A 106 -3.52 14.22 1.19
N SER A 107 -4.78 14.16 0.80
CA SER A 107 -5.90 14.50 1.66
C SER A 107 -6.21 13.32 2.59
N THR A 108 -5.68 13.37 3.80
CA THR A 108 -5.83 12.29 4.78
C THR A 108 -7.26 12.06 5.23
N GLU A 109 -8.07 13.10 5.21
CA GLU A 109 -9.48 13.01 5.61
C GLU A 109 -10.37 12.29 4.59
N GLN A 110 -9.90 12.19 3.35
CA GLN A 110 -10.67 11.60 2.26
C GLN A 110 -10.17 10.21 1.85
N ILE A 111 -9.29 9.62 2.63
CA ILE A 111 -8.79 8.27 2.37
C ILE A 111 -9.94 7.28 2.49
N GLN A 112 -10.07 6.42 1.49
CA GLN A 112 -11.08 5.37 1.45
C GLN A 112 -10.41 4.01 1.29
N ALA A 113 -11.04 3.00 1.86
CA ALA A 113 -10.57 1.63 1.74
C ALA A 113 -11.74 0.70 1.43
N ILE A 114 -11.53 -0.21 0.50
CA ILE A 114 -12.51 -1.21 0.09
C ILE A 114 -11.81 -2.56 0.03
N TYR A 115 -12.41 -3.57 0.64
CA TYR A 115 -11.93 -4.94 0.56
C TYR A 115 -12.86 -5.78 -0.30
N GLU A 116 -12.34 -6.27 -1.41
CA GLU A 116 -13.12 -6.98 -2.42
C GLU A 116 -12.24 -7.98 -3.16
N ASN A 117 -12.75 -9.19 -3.39
CA ASN A 117 -12.07 -10.23 -4.15
C ASN A 117 -10.64 -10.56 -3.64
N GLY A 118 -10.42 -10.50 -2.35
CA GLY A 118 -9.10 -10.73 -1.76
C GLY A 118 -8.11 -9.59 -1.89
N LEU A 119 -8.53 -8.45 -2.41
CA LEU A 119 -7.72 -7.26 -2.56
C LEU A 119 -8.21 -6.14 -1.65
N LEU A 120 -7.31 -5.60 -0.85
CA LEU A 120 -7.57 -4.38 -0.11
C LEU A 120 -7.15 -3.20 -0.98
N LYS A 121 -8.11 -2.42 -1.41
CA LYS A 121 -7.90 -1.22 -2.22
C LYS A 121 -7.96 0.00 -1.31
N VAL A 122 -6.89 0.77 -1.29
CA VAL A 122 -6.82 2.02 -0.53
C VAL A 122 -6.62 3.17 -1.50
N ILE A 123 -7.52 4.13 -1.46
CA ILE A 123 -7.50 5.29 -2.32
C ILE A 123 -7.04 6.50 -1.50
N LEU A 124 -5.96 7.11 -1.94
CA LEU A 124 -5.37 8.29 -1.32
C LEU A 124 -5.58 9.50 -2.23
N PRO A 125 -6.65 10.28 -2.05
CA PRO A 125 -6.87 11.45 -2.88
C PRO A 125 -5.77 12.50 -2.68
N LYS A 126 -5.38 13.15 -3.76
CA LYS A 126 -4.48 14.28 -3.71
C LYS A 126 -5.24 15.53 -3.30
N ASN A 127 -4.60 16.40 -2.54
CA ASN A 127 -5.14 17.72 -2.25
C ASN A 127 -5.30 18.49 -3.56
N GLU A 128 -6.38 19.24 -3.67
CA GLU A 128 -6.55 20.15 -4.80
C GLU A 128 -5.40 21.17 -4.79
N VAL A 129 -4.65 21.19 -5.88
CA VAL A 129 -3.66 22.24 -6.09
C VAL A 129 -4.44 23.50 -6.43
N VAL A 130 -4.63 24.36 -5.45
CA VAL A 130 -5.18 25.68 -5.70
C VAL A 130 -4.11 26.47 -6.46
N HIS A 131 -4.23 26.49 -7.78
CA HIS A 131 -3.45 27.41 -8.60
C HIS A 131 -3.99 28.81 -8.37
N THR A 132 -3.45 29.50 -7.39
CA THR A 132 -3.65 30.93 -7.29
C THR A 132 -2.75 31.60 -8.33
N SER A 133 -3.22 31.65 -9.56
CA SER A 133 -2.61 32.54 -10.53
C SER A 133 -3.07 33.97 -10.23
N LYS A 134 -2.17 34.78 -9.77
CA LYS A 134 -2.44 36.20 -9.54
C LYS A 134 -1.88 36.99 -10.72
N ASN A 135 -2.76 37.60 -11.51
CA ASN A 135 -2.34 38.57 -12.51
C ASN A 135 -1.94 39.87 -11.83
N ILE A 136 -0.69 40.25 -12.02
CA ILE A 136 -0.18 41.52 -11.52
C ILE A 136 -0.28 42.55 -12.66
N GLU A 137 -1.10 43.56 -12.46
CA GLU A 137 -1.19 44.68 -13.39
C GLU A 137 0.02 45.57 -13.24
N VAL A 138 0.72 45.81 -14.35
CA VAL A 138 1.85 46.75 -14.39
C VAL A 138 1.30 48.17 -14.54
N LYS A 139 1.55 48.96 -13.54
CA LYS A 139 1.23 50.41 -13.60
C LYS A 139 2.31 51.21 -14.31
#